data_bfe00a4938fc91f08fea5ed3f03eb3c1
#
_entry.id   bfe00a4938fc91f08fea5ed3f03eb3c1
#
_cell.length_a   1.000
_cell.length_b   1.000
_cell.length_c   1.000
_cell.angle_alpha   90.00
_cell.angle_beta   90.00
_cell.angle_gamma   90.00
#
_symmetry.space_group_name_H-M   'P 1'
#
loop_
_entity.id
_entity.type
_entity.pdbx_description
1 polymer ?
#
loop_
_entity_poly.entity_id
_entity_poly.type
_entity_poly.pdbx_seq_one_letter_code
_entity_poly.pdbx_strand_id
1 'polypeptide(L)'
;MTLKALLLSDDLIHLYDVIVPKCDHAAGASSPDVIERLTFLYEAYRPHETAQVTSLLESVRTGLLEDHPYFATFAETVMEAYWTSDTGLAAVGFNRTKLVSR
;
A
#
# COMPACT_ATOMS: atom_id res chain seq x y z
N MET A 1 13.48 12.00 7.10
CA MET A 1 12.57 10.87 7.37
C MET A 1 12.89 9.74 6.40
N THR A 2 12.97 8.52 6.91
CA THR A 2 13.23 7.36 6.04
C THR A 2 11.97 7.01 5.25
N LEU A 3 12.15 6.33 4.13
CA LEU A 3 11.03 5.84 3.32
C LEU A 3 10.09 4.95 4.14
N LYS A 4 10.66 4.05 4.95
CA LYS A 4 9.87 3.17 5.81
C LYS A 4 9.02 3.95 6.81
N ALA A 5 9.60 4.95 7.47
CA ALA A 5 8.86 5.80 8.42
C ALA A 5 7.77 6.59 7.70
N LEU A 6 8.04 7.06 6.49
CA LEU A 6 7.08 7.78 5.66
C LEU A 6 5.88 6.90 5.32
N LEU A 7 6.12 5.66 4.90
CA LEU A 7 5.06 4.72 4.54
C LEU A 7 4.26 4.24 5.76
N LEU A 8 4.79 4.38 6.96
CA LEU A 8 4.10 4.06 8.21
C LEU A 8 3.38 5.26 8.82
N SER A 9 3.39 6.42 8.15
CA SER A 9 2.67 7.60 8.62
C SER A 9 1.17 7.33 8.72
N ASP A 10 0.53 7.78 9.79
CA ASP A 10 -0.91 7.57 10.01
C ASP A 10 -1.76 8.09 8.85
N ASP A 11 -1.37 9.20 8.26
CA ASP A 11 -2.10 9.76 7.12
C ASP A 11 -2.08 8.83 5.92
N LEU A 12 -0.93 8.19 5.64
CA LEU A 12 -0.84 7.23 4.55
C LEU A 12 -1.53 5.91 4.90
N ILE A 13 -1.48 5.47 6.16
CA ILE A 13 -2.18 4.26 6.59
C ILE A 13 -3.68 4.40 6.34
N HIS A 14 -4.27 5.55 6.64
CA HIS A 14 -5.67 5.81 6.34
C HIS A 14 -5.93 5.78 4.83
N LEU A 15 -5.00 6.31 4.05
CA LEU A 15 -5.10 6.31 2.59
C LEU A 15 -5.08 4.90 2.02
N TYR A 16 -4.31 3.99 2.59
CA TYR A 16 -4.27 2.59 2.13
C TYR A 16 -5.66 1.96 2.20
N ASP A 17 -6.42 2.20 3.27
CA ASP A 17 -7.77 1.68 3.42
C ASP A 17 -8.78 2.37 2.50
N VAL A 18 -8.48 3.57 2.01
CA VAL A 18 -9.29 4.22 0.97
C VAL A 18 -9.04 3.57 -0.39
N ILE A 19 -7.78 3.24 -0.69
CA ILE A 19 -7.41 2.62 -1.96
C ILE A 19 -7.93 1.17 -2.04
N VAL A 20 -7.73 0.39 -0.97
CA VAL A 20 -8.25 -0.98 -0.86
C VAL A 20 -9.01 -1.09 0.46
N PRO A 21 -10.32 -0.83 0.46
CA PRO A 21 -11.11 -0.82 1.69
C PRO A 21 -11.18 -2.19 2.38
N LYS A 22 -11.31 -2.16 3.69
CA LYS A 22 -11.63 -3.35 4.46
C LYS A 22 -13.04 -3.84 4.10
N CYS A 23 -13.23 -5.14 4.13
CA CYS A 23 -14.55 -5.72 3.94
C CYS A 23 -14.79 -6.80 5.01
N ASP A 24 -16.01 -7.37 5.03
CA ASP A 24 -16.40 -8.33 6.06
C ASP A 24 -15.51 -9.59 6.10
N HIS A 25 -14.86 -9.90 4.99
CA HIS A 25 -14.09 -11.14 4.83
C HIS A 25 -12.59 -10.92 4.66
N ALA A 26 -12.15 -9.67 4.60
CA ALA A 26 -10.74 -9.38 4.34
C ALA A 26 -10.29 -8.08 4.97
N ALA A 27 -9.06 -8.08 5.48
CA ALA A 27 -8.40 -6.85 5.92
C ALA A 27 -8.08 -5.98 4.71
N GLY A 28 -7.98 -4.68 4.92
CA GLY A 28 -7.60 -3.74 3.87
C GLY A 28 -6.09 -3.61 3.71
N ALA A 29 -5.67 -2.65 2.88
CA ALA A 29 -4.26 -2.43 2.59
C ALA A 29 -3.46 -1.84 3.76
N SER A 30 -4.10 -1.51 4.88
CA SER A 30 -3.40 -1.07 6.09
C SER A 30 -2.87 -2.23 6.93
N SER A 31 -3.07 -3.48 6.51
CA SER A 31 -2.56 -4.65 7.22
C SER A 31 -1.03 -4.66 7.25
N PRO A 32 -0.41 -5.13 8.34
CA PRO A 32 1.05 -5.09 8.48
C PRO A 32 1.82 -5.79 7.36
N ASP A 33 1.35 -6.92 6.86
CA ASP A 33 1.98 -7.65 5.77
C ASP A 33 1.90 -6.89 4.45
N VAL A 34 0.81 -6.16 4.21
CA VAL A 34 0.67 -5.31 3.02
C VAL A 34 1.65 -4.14 3.09
N ILE A 35 1.75 -3.48 4.24
CA ILE A 35 2.68 -2.36 4.43
C ILE A 35 4.13 -2.83 4.29
N GLU A 36 4.45 -4.00 4.82
CA GLU A 36 5.77 -4.60 4.66
C GLU A 36 6.09 -4.86 3.19
N ARG A 37 5.14 -5.40 2.45
CA ARG A 37 5.29 -5.65 1.01
C ARG A 37 5.45 -4.35 0.24
N LEU A 38 4.66 -3.32 0.58
CA LEU A 38 4.75 -2.01 -0.03
C LEU A 38 6.13 -1.38 0.20
N THR A 39 6.64 -1.48 1.43
CA THR A 39 7.97 -0.99 1.78
C THR A 39 9.03 -1.70 0.94
N PHE A 40 8.92 -3.02 0.79
CA PHE A 40 9.82 -3.79 -0.04
C PHE A 40 9.80 -3.33 -1.49
N LEU A 41 8.61 -3.13 -2.07
CA LEU A 41 8.47 -2.69 -3.45
C LEU A 41 9.14 -1.33 -3.68
N TYR A 42 8.96 -0.39 -2.74
CA TYR A 42 9.60 0.91 -2.86
C TYR A 42 11.11 0.83 -2.72
N GLU A 43 11.60 0.10 -1.74
CA GLU A 43 13.05 0.00 -1.52
C GLU A 43 13.76 -0.74 -2.65
N ALA A 44 13.13 -1.75 -3.22
CA ALA A 44 13.73 -2.57 -4.27
C ALA A 44 13.63 -1.92 -5.66
N TYR A 45 12.50 -1.28 -5.97
CA TYR A 45 12.22 -0.83 -7.34
C TYR A 45 12.04 0.67 -7.50
N ARG A 46 11.72 1.39 -6.44
CA ARG A 46 11.38 2.82 -6.51
C ARG A 46 12.04 3.66 -5.41
N PRO A 47 13.32 3.41 -5.03
CA PRO A 47 13.93 4.15 -3.93
C PRO A 47 14.09 5.65 -4.24
N HIS A 48 14.11 6.02 -5.50
CA HIS A 48 14.25 7.40 -5.97
C HIS A 48 12.94 8.19 -5.91
N GLU A 49 11.82 7.54 -5.57
CA GLU A 49 10.49 8.18 -5.55
C GLU A 49 10.09 8.67 -4.14
N THR A 50 11.01 8.70 -3.20
CA THR A 50 10.74 9.17 -1.83
C THR A 50 10.20 10.60 -1.80
N ALA A 51 10.73 11.48 -2.65
CA ALA A 51 10.27 12.87 -2.72
C ALA A 51 8.81 12.96 -3.17
N GLN A 52 8.41 12.13 -4.12
CA GLN A 52 7.03 12.07 -4.60
C GLN A 52 6.08 11.57 -3.51
N VAL A 53 6.48 10.57 -2.74
CA VAL A 53 5.69 10.07 -1.62
C VAL A 53 5.56 11.15 -0.53
N THR A 54 6.63 11.89 -0.24
CA THR A 54 6.59 13.00 0.71
C THR A 54 5.60 14.08 0.26
N SER A 55 5.65 14.45 -1.02
CA SER A 55 4.74 15.42 -1.60
C SER A 55 3.29 14.93 -1.52
N LEU A 56 3.06 13.66 -1.78
CA LEU A 56 1.73 13.05 -1.67
C LEU A 56 1.20 13.13 -0.24
N LEU A 57 2.05 12.84 0.74
CA LEU A 57 1.68 12.93 2.16
C LEU A 57 1.22 14.35 2.53
N GLU A 58 1.93 15.36 2.05
CA GLU A 58 1.53 16.75 2.27
C GLU A 58 0.18 17.04 1.64
N SER A 59 -0.09 16.50 0.45
CA SER A 59 -1.38 16.67 -0.22
C SER A 59 -2.52 16.02 0.56
N VAL A 60 -2.27 14.87 1.19
CA VAL A 60 -3.24 14.23 2.07
C VAL A 60 -3.59 15.17 3.23
N ARG A 61 -2.59 15.80 3.85
CA ARG A 61 -2.77 16.70 4.99
C ARG A 61 -3.52 17.98 4.63
N THR A 62 -3.36 18.45 3.38
CA THR A 62 -4.00 19.68 2.90
C THR A 62 -5.32 19.46 2.17
N GLY A 63 -5.72 18.20 1.98
CA GLY A 63 -6.96 17.88 1.27
C GLY A 63 -6.90 18.01 -0.25
N LEU A 64 -5.70 18.11 -0.83
CA LEU A 64 -5.50 18.27 -2.27
C LEU A 64 -5.04 16.96 -2.94
N LEU A 65 -5.34 15.83 -2.33
CA LEU A 65 -4.86 14.53 -2.79
C LEU A 65 -5.32 14.18 -4.21
N GLU A 66 -6.59 14.45 -4.53
CA GLU A 66 -7.17 14.05 -5.82
C GLU A 66 -6.47 14.68 -7.01
N ASP A 67 -5.89 15.85 -6.82
CA ASP A 67 -5.20 16.58 -7.89
C ASP A 67 -3.71 16.25 -7.97
N HIS A 68 -3.21 15.39 -7.08
CA HIS A 68 -1.78 15.09 -7.06
C HIS A 68 -1.40 14.14 -8.19
N PRO A 69 -0.44 14.53 -9.05
CA PRO A 69 -0.09 13.72 -10.24
C PRO A 69 0.50 12.34 -9.89
N TYR A 70 1.10 12.18 -8.71
CA TYR A 70 1.68 10.91 -8.28
C TYR A 70 0.65 9.94 -7.69
N PHE A 71 -0.57 10.40 -7.40
CA PHE A 71 -1.58 9.58 -6.71
C PHE A 71 -1.88 8.28 -7.46
N ALA A 72 -2.05 8.34 -8.77
CA ALA A 72 -2.35 7.15 -9.57
C ALA A 72 -1.24 6.11 -9.47
N THR A 73 0.02 6.53 -9.56
CA THR A 73 1.17 5.64 -9.42
C THR A 73 1.25 5.04 -8.03
N PHE A 74 1.00 5.86 -6.99
CA PHE A 74 0.99 5.40 -5.62
C PHE A 74 -0.12 4.36 -5.39
N ALA A 75 -1.32 4.64 -5.87
CA ALA A 75 -2.46 3.72 -5.75
C ALA A 75 -2.18 2.38 -6.44
N GLU A 76 -1.60 2.41 -7.63
CA GLU A 76 -1.19 1.19 -8.34
C GLU A 76 -0.17 0.38 -7.54
N THR A 77 0.80 1.05 -6.93
CA THR A 77 1.83 0.39 -6.13
C THR A 77 1.23 -0.23 -4.87
N VAL A 78 0.29 0.47 -4.22
CA VAL A 78 -0.44 -0.07 -3.06
C VAL A 78 -1.26 -1.29 -3.45
N MET A 79 -1.96 -1.24 -4.59
CA MET A 79 -2.73 -2.38 -5.08
C MET A 79 -1.83 -3.57 -5.41
N GLU A 80 -0.68 -3.33 -6.01
CA GLU A 80 0.31 -4.38 -6.28
C GLU A 80 0.80 -5.02 -4.99
N ALA A 81 1.11 -4.20 -3.97
CA ALA A 81 1.51 -4.71 -2.67
C ALA A 81 0.40 -5.56 -2.03
N TYR A 82 -0.84 -5.09 -2.13
CA TYR A 82 -1.99 -5.81 -1.58
C TYR A 82 -2.17 -7.17 -2.26
N TRP A 83 -2.23 -7.19 -3.59
CA TRP A 83 -2.52 -8.43 -4.33
C TRP A 83 -1.37 -9.43 -4.33
N THR A 84 -0.16 -9.02 -3.93
CA THR A 84 0.99 -9.92 -3.79
C THR A 84 1.28 -10.27 -2.32
N SER A 85 0.51 -9.73 -1.37
CA SER A 85 0.60 -10.07 0.05
C SER A 85 -0.30 -11.25 0.39
N ASP A 86 -0.05 -11.90 1.53
CA ASP A 86 -0.90 -12.99 2.00
C ASP A 86 -2.32 -12.49 2.29
N THR A 87 -2.46 -11.28 2.84
CA THR A 87 -3.76 -10.66 3.10
C THR A 87 -4.56 -10.51 1.81
N GLY A 88 -3.96 -9.99 0.75
CA GLY A 88 -4.64 -9.79 -0.53
C GLY A 88 -4.97 -11.10 -1.22
N LEU A 89 -4.07 -12.07 -1.18
CA LEU A 89 -4.31 -13.39 -1.75
C LEU A 89 -5.45 -14.10 -1.02
N ALA A 90 -5.51 -13.98 0.29
CA ALA A 90 -6.61 -14.54 1.08
C ALA A 90 -7.96 -13.89 0.75
N ALA A 91 -7.96 -12.60 0.43
CA ALA A 91 -9.18 -11.87 0.10
C ALA A 91 -9.88 -12.42 -1.15
N VAL A 92 -9.15 -13.00 -2.09
CA VAL A 92 -9.71 -13.60 -3.30
C VAL A 92 -9.83 -15.12 -3.20
N GLY A 93 -9.69 -15.67 -2.00
CA GLY A 93 -9.79 -17.10 -1.76
C GLY A 93 -8.56 -17.90 -2.17
N PHE A 94 -7.47 -17.24 -2.55
CA PHE A 94 -6.23 -17.92 -2.91
C PHE A 94 -5.47 -18.31 -1.64
N ASN A 95 -5.04 -19.57 -1.59
CA ASN A 95 -4.26 -20.08 -0.47
C ASN A 95 -2.96 -20.70 -1.00
N ARG A 96 -1.85 -20.06 -0.67
CA ARG A 96 -0.53 -20.47 -1.16
C ARG A 96 -0.13 -21.85 -0.64
N THR A 97 -0.46 -22.16 0.61
CA THR A 97 -0.18 -23.47 1.21
C THR A 97 -0.98 -24.56 0.52
N LYS A 98 -2.26 -24.31 0.25
CA LYS A 98 -3.13 -25.24 -0.45
C LYS A 98 -2.63 -25.52 -1.87
N LEU A 99 -2.14 -24.50 -2.55
CA LEU A 99 -1.58 -24.65 -3.88
C LEU A 99 -0.32 -25.53 -3.87
N VAL A 100 0.54 -25.35 -2.87
CA VAL A 100 1.79 -26.11 -2.74
C VAL A 100 1.53 -27.56 -2.33
N SER A 101 0.44 -27.82 -1.64
CA SER A 101 0.11 -29.17 -1.13
C SER A 101 -0.42 -30.16 -2.19
N ARG A 102 -0.55 -29.73 -3.39
CA ARG A 102 -1.02 -30.61 -4.47
C ARG A 102 0.00 -31.63 -4.89
#